data_c0a386da585c3f7e4fa5d03698d57d71
#
_entry.id   c0a386da585c3f7e4fa5d03698d57d71
#
_cell.length_a   1.000
_cell.length_b   1.000
_cell.length_c   1.000
_cell.angle_alpha   90.00
_cell.angle_beta   90.00
_cell.angle_gamma   90.00
#
_symmetry.space_group_name_H-M   'P 1'
#
loop_
_entity.id
_entity.type
_entity.pdbx_description
1 polymer ?
#
loop_
_entity_poly.entity_id
_entity_poly.type
_entity_poly.pdbx_seq_one_letter_code
_entity_poly.pdbx_strand_id
1 'polypeptide(L)' 'PHSHFVCTNCGAVIDLHSVKLDSSLTRAVSEQYGLAVERHELTFYGRCQTCIKQEESNQNIQH' A
#
# COMPACT_ATOMS: atom_id res chain seq x y z
N PRO A 1 4.53 1.97 -14.01
CA PRO A 1 4.03 1.23 -12.86
C PRO A 1 3.82 2.14 -11.66
N HIS A 2 2.76 1.93 -10.98
CA HIS A 2 2.45 2.73 -9.81
C HIS A 2 1.82 1.84 -8.75
N SER A 3 1.80 2.35 -7.52
CA SER A 3 1.30 1.62 -6.39
C SER A 3 -0.18 1.91 -6.17
N HIS A 4 -0.84 1.01 -5.48
CA HIS A 4 -2.23 1.16 -5.10
C HIS A 4 -2.39 0.89 -3.62
N PHE A 5 -3.40 1.49 -3.04
CA PHE A 5 -3.82 1.19 -1.68
C PHE A 5 -5.25 0.68 -1.70
N VAL A 6 -5.51 -0.41 -1.00
CA VAL A 6 -6.84 -0.99 -0.91
C VAL A 6 -7.29 -0.95 0.54
N CYS A 7 -8.44 -0.33 0.77
CA CYS A 7 -9.03 -0.32 2.10
C CYS A 7 -9.71 -1.66 2.36
N THR A 8 -9.27 -2.35 3.39
CA THR A 8 -9.80 -3.67 3.71
C THR A 8 -11.20 -3.60 4.34
N ASN A 9 -11.62 -2.41 4.76
CA ASN A 9 -12.91 -2.23 5.40
C ASN A 9 -14.00 -1.84 4.41
N CYS A 10 -13.75 -0.82 3.59
CA CYS A 10 -14.78 -0.34 2.66
C CYS A 10 -14.50 -0.68 1.20
N GLY A 11 -13.33 -1.22 0.89
CA GLY A 11 -13.00 -1.63 -0.47
C GLY A 11 -12.51 -0.52 -1.37
N ALA A 12 -12.30 0.69 -0.84
CA ALA A 12 -11.82 1.80 -1.65
C ALA A 12 -10.44 1.50 -2.20
N VAL A 13 -10.21 1.88 -3.46
CA VAL A 13 -8.91 1.71 -4.10
C VAL A 13 -8.38 3.10 -4.44
N ILE A 14 -7.15 3.37 -4.01
CA ILE A 14 -6.52 4.66 -4.19
C ILE A 14 -5.24 4.48 -4.99
N ASP A 15 -5.10 5.23 -6.08
CA ASP A 15 -3.87 5.23 -6.86
C ASP A 15 -2.83 6.09 -6.16
N LEU A 16 -1.64 5.54 -5.99
CA LEU A 16 -0.55 6.24 -5.32
C LEU A 16 0.50 6.64 -6.34
N HIS A 17 0.16 7.63 -7.17
CA HIS A 17 1.04 8.05 -8.28
C HIS A 17 2.32 8.69 -7.80
N SER A 18 2.27 9.37 -6.67
CA SER A 18 3.39 10.19 -6.21
C SER A 18 4.36 9.45 -5.30
N VAL A 19 4.05 8.22 -4.94
CA VAL A 19 4.93 7.45 -4.08
C VAL A 19 6.04 6.87 -4.92
N LYS A 20 7.27 7.21 -4.57
CA LYS A 20 8.44 6.69 -5.27
C LYS A 20 8.95 5.45 -4.55
N LEU A 21 9.17 4.40 -5.31
CA LEU A 21 9.72 3.17 -4.77
C LEU A 21 11.20 3.12 -5.04
N ASP A 22 11.93 2.73 -4.01
CA ASP A 22 13.38 2.59 -4.11
C ASP A 22 13.71 1.41 -5.01
N SER A 23 14.60 1.61 -5.98
CA SER A 23 15.02 0.57 -6.89
C SER A 23 15.84 -0.53 -6.20
N SER A 24 16.24 -0.31 -4.96
CA SER A 24 17.04 -1.30 -4.24
C SER A 24 16.28 -2.60 -4.03
N LEU A 25 14.96 -2.54 -3.90
CA LEU A 25 14.14 -3.75 -3.74
C LEU A 25 14.23 -4.62 -5.00
N THR A 26 14.06 -4.01 -6.17
CA THR A 26 14.16 -4.72 -7.43
C THR A 26 15.55 -5.32 -7.62
N ARG A 27 16.57 -4.55 -7.27
CA ARG A 27 17.95 -5.02 -7.37
C ARG A 27 18.20 -6.20 -6.44
N ALA A 28 17.68 -6.13 -5.22
CA ALA A 28 17.86 -7.22 -4.26
C ALA A 28 17.24 -8.52 -4.78
N VAL A 29 16.04 -8.45 -5.33
CA VAL A 29 15.39 -9.63 -5.91
C VAL A 29 16.21 -10.19 -7.06
N SER A 30 16.69 -9.31 -7.94
CA SER A 30 17.48 -9.76 -9.09
C SER A 30 18.77 -10.42 -8.66
N GLU A 31 19.47 -9.84 -7.69
CA GLU A 31 20.78 -10.35 -7.28
C GLU A 31 20.67 -11.62 -6.43
N GLN A 32 19.70 -11.65 -5.51
CA GLN A 32 19.60 -12.79 -4.61
C GLN A 32 19.10 -14.05 -5.30
N TYR A 33 18.28 -13.90 -6.31
CA TYR A 33 17.65 -15.05 -6.97
C TYR A 33 18.08 -15.21 -8.41
N GLY A 34 18.95 -14.35 -8.91
CA GLY A 34 19.44 -14.47 -10.28
C GLY A 34 18.38 -14.25 -11.32
N LEU A 35 17.50 -13.30 -11.10
CA LEU A 35 16.36 -13.03 -11.96
C LEU A 35 16.54 -11.72 -12.72
N ALA A 36 15.91 -11.62 -13.88
CA ALA A 36 15.84 -10.38 -14.64
C ALA A 36 14.47 -9.75 -14.36
N VAL A 37 14.43 -8.79 -13.44
CA VAL A 37 13.18 -8.14 -13.07
C VAL A 37 12.91 -7.01 -14.04
N GLU A 38 11.78 -7.09 -14.75
CA GLU A 38 11.40 -6.08 -15.74
C GLU A 38 10.54 -4.98 -15.13
N ARG A 39 9.71 -5.33 -14.15
CA ARG A 39 8.87 -4.34 -13.46
C ARG A 39 8.35 -4.96 -12.18
N HIS A 40 7.77 -4.11 -11.35
CA HIS A 40 7.15 -4.58 -10.13
C HIS A 40 5.89 -3.76 -9.85
N GLU A 41 5.03 -4.32 -9.02
CA GLU A 41 3.82 -3.65 -8.57
C GLU A 41 3.72 -3.85 -7.07
N LEU A 42 3.25 -2.80 -6.38
CA LEU A 42 3.02 -2.87 -4.94
C LEU A 42 1.58 -2.48 -4.66
N THR A 43 0.95 -3.26 -3.80
CA THR A 43 -0.38 -2.95 -3.29
C THR A 43 -0.30 -2.92 -1.77
N PHE A 44 -0.77 -1.82 -1.20
CA PHE A 44 -0.83 -1.66 0.24
C PHE A 44 -2.25 -1.94 0.71
N TYR A 45 -2.37 -2.61 1.83
CA TYR A 45 -3.66 -2.97 2.40
C TYR A 45 -3.77 -2.36 3.78
N GLY A 46 -4.92 -1.78 4.06
CA GLY A 46 -5.11 -1.15 5.35
C GLY A 46 -6.47 -0.48 5.41
N ARG A 47 -6.57 0.60 6.17
CA ARG A 47 -7.81 1.35 6.30
C ARG A 47 -7.63 2.75 5.76
N CYS A 48 -8.60 3.19 4.96
CA CYS A 48 -8.55 4.50 4.35
C CYS A 48 -8.83 5.59 5.39
N GLN A 49 -8.65 6.83 4.97
CA GLN A 49 -8.78 7.97 5.88
C GLN A 49 -10.16 8.04 6.51
N THR A 50 -11.20 7.78 5.74
CA THR A 50 -12.56 7.80 6.24
C THR A 50 -12.79 6.72 7.30
N CYS A 51 -12.28 5.52 7.04
CA CYS A 51 -12.44 4.42 7.99
C CYS A 51 -11.67 4.66 9.27
N ILE A 52 -10.49 5.27 9.17
CA ILE A 52 -9.71 5.62 10.35
C ILE A 52 -10.48 6.61 11.22
N LYS A 53 -11.09 7.61 10.60
CA LYS A 53 -11.87 8.59 11.33
C LYS A 53 -13.08 7.97 11.99
N GLN A 54 -13.73 7.03 11.33
CA GLN A 54 -14.86 6.32 11.92
C GLN A 54 -14.43 5.49 13.12
N GLU A 55 -13.28 4.86 13.06
CA GLU A 55 -12.75 4.07 14.17
C GLU A 55 -12.43 4.95 15.35
N GLU A 56 -11.86 6.12 15.11
CA GLU A 56 -11.56 7.06 16.19
C GLU A 56 -12.83 7.52 16.87
N SER A 57 -13.88 7.81 16.09
CA SER A 57 -15.17 8.19 16.65
C SER A 57 -15.75 7.07 17.48
N ASN A 58 -15.67 5.84 17.03
CA ASN A 58 -16.17 4.69 17.76
C ASN A 58 -15.44 4.50 19.08
N GLN A 59 -14.13 4.71 19.08
CA GLN A 59 -13.35 4.62 20.30
C GLN A 59 -13.78 5.66 21.33
N ASN A 60 -14.07 6.86 20.87
CA ASN A 60 -14.53 7.92 21.75
C ASN A 60 -15.90 7.59 22.36
N ILE A 61 -16.75 6.94 21.59
CA ILE A 61 -18.08 6.58 22.06
C ILE A 61 -18.02 5.50 23.11
N GLN A 62 -17.05 4.62 23.06
CA GLN A 62 -16.93 3.50 23.97
C GLN A 62 -16.49 3.90 25.39
N HIS A 63 -16.04 5.09 25.55
CA HIS A 63 -15.64 5.59 26.87
C HIS A 63 -16.80 6.26 27.58
#